data_16e924e7b01c15daa188ea7b49a4fb65
#
_entry.id   16e924e7b01c15daa188ea7b49a4fb65
#
_cell.length_a   1.000
_cell.length_b   1.000
_cell.length_c   1.000
_cell.angle_alpha   90.00
_cell.angle_beta   90.00
_cell.angle_gamma   90.00
#
_symmetry.space_group_name_H-M   'P 1'
#
loop_
_entity.id
_entity.type
_entity.pdbx_description
1 polymer ?
#
loop_
_entity_poly.entity_id
_entity_poly.type
_entity_poly.pdbx_seq_one_letter_code
_entity_poly.pdbx_strand_id
1 'polypeptide(L)'
;MSVRLAISDMIMKNAADWQKPFARRRGMGAISRREWLKGAAAAWAIAQGSSVAWGAELPHARPAKPDRHFTNPAVEALIPRVQRGIGDPALQTIFENCFPNTLDTTVYPGSFAGRPDTYVVTGDIDAMWLRDSSAQVWPYLSLAKDDPQLRALLEGVIRRQARMILLDPYANAFMRDEKAAPLSWAVHDKTEHHSGVGERKWEIDSLCYPIRLAHGYWRATGDTQPFDAQWKEAAWTIVRTFRVQQRKQGQGPYSFQRESAVPSDTVPLSGFGNPALPVGMIFSMFRPSDDACIFPLFVPANLFAVVSLRQLAALATHAISDAKLASEAESLAVEVERALERHGKTQHPKFGQIWAYEVDGYGNALMMDDANAPGLVSMAYL
;
A
#
# COMPACT_ATOMS: atom_id res chain seq x y z
N MET A 1 -34.04 -18.50 13.62
CA MET A 1 -34.05 -17.05 13.36
C MET A 1 -32.75 -16.69 12.64
N SER A 2 -32.87 -16.34 11.38
CA SER A 2 -31.80 -16.36 10.38
C SER A 2 -30.87 -15.14 10.52
N VAL A 3 -29.57 -15.32 10.29
CA VAL A 3 -28.51 -14.29 10.20
C VAL A 3 -28.91 -13.11 9.28
N ARG A 4 -29.82 -13.32 8.33
CA ARG A 4 -30.38 -12.28 7.46
C ARG A 4 -31.15 -11.17 8.20
N LEU A 5 -31.88 -11.48 9.29
CA LEU A 5 -32.60 -10.48 10.07
C LEU A 5 -31.67 -9.58 10.90
N ALA A 6 -30.58 -10.13 11.42
CA ALA A 6 -29.61 -9.36 12.19
C ALA A 6 -28.82 -8.33 11.35
N ILE A 7 -28.51 -8.68 10.10
CA ILE A 7 -27.82 -7.76 9.15
C ILE A 7 -28.78 -6.65 8.69
N SER A 8 -30.05 -6.96 8.45
CA SER A 8 -31.07 -5.96 8.07
C SER A 8 -31.30 -4.92 9.17
N ASP A 9 -31.37 -5.35 10.44
CA ASP A 9 -31.57 -4.46 11.59
C ASP A 9 -30.33 -3.59 11.87
N MET A 10 -29.12 -4.11 11.61
CA MET A 10 -27.89 -3.35 11.74
C MET A 10 -27.76 -2.26 10.67
N ILE A 11 -28.16 -2.55 9.44
CA ILE A 11 -28.16 -1.58 8.32
C ILE A 11 -29.21 -0.50 8.54
N MET A 12 -30.38 -0.84 9.03
CA MET A 12 -31.49 0.12 9.26
C MET A 12 -31.25 1.01 10.49
N LYS A 13 -30.56 0.55 11.54
CA LYS A 13 -30.15 1.39 12.68
C LYS A 13 -29.08 2.40 12.30
N ASN A 14 -28.15 2.04 11.43
CA ASN A 14 -27.13 2.98 10.95
C ASN A 14 -27.69 4.02 9.95
N ALA A 15 -28.73 3.69 9.17
CA ALA A 15 -29.34 4.63 8.22
C ALA A 15 -29.99 5.86 8.89
N ALA A 16 -30.44 5.74 10.14
CA ALA A 16 -31.04 6.84 10.89
C ALA A 16 -30.00 7.88 11.38
N ASP A 17 -28.76 7.50 11.57
CA ASP A 17 -27.68 8.40 11.99
C ASP A 17 -27.06 9.22 10.82
N TRP A 18 -27.30 8.84 9.57
CA TRP A 18 -26.84 9.53 8.36
C TRP A 18 -27.70 10.73 7.96
N GLN A 19 -28.76 11.05 8.70
CA GLN A 19 -29.64 12.19 8.41
C GLN A 19 -29.18 13.51 9.02
N LYS A 20 -28.02 13.58 9.68
CA LYS A 20 -27.46 14.85 10.15
C LYS A 20 -26.86 15.63 8.98
N PRO A 21 -27.13 16.93 8.83
CA PRO A 21 -26.75 17.69 7.66
C PRO A 21 -25.24 17.86 7.57
N PHE A 22 -24.63 17.35 6.49
CA PHE A 22 -23.26 17.65 6.10
C PHE A 22 -23.13 19.14 5.78
N ALA A 23 -22.30 19.85 6.54
CA ALA A 23 -21.93 21.23 6.23
C ALA A 23 -21.27 21.30 4.85
N ARG A 24 -21.70 22.27 4.07
CA ARG A 24 -21.27 22.54 2.69
C ARG A 24 -19.75 22.55 2.53
N ARG A 25 -19.19 21.55 1.85
CA ARG A 25 -17.88 21.68 1.19
C ARG A 25 -18.08 22.43 -0.14
N ARG A 26 -17.44 23.57 -0.31
CA ARG A 26 -17.30 24.24 -1.61
C ARG A 26 -16.23 23.49 -2.41
N GLY A 27 -16.61 22.92 -3.56
CA GLY A 27 -15.64 22.40 -4.52
C GLY A 27 -15.94 21.07 -5.21
N MET A 28 -16.90 20.28 -4.73
CA MET A 28 -17.40 19.12 -5.48
C MET A 28 -18.80 19.46 -6.00
N GLY A 29 -19.03 19.26 -7.30
CA GLY A 29 -20.33 19.43 -7.91
C GLY A 29 -21.40 18.72 -7.09
N ALA A 30 -22.41 19.44 -6.61
CA ALA A 30 -23.44 18.90 -5.75
C ALA A 30 -24.17 17.77 -6.50
N ILE A 31 -23.96 16.53 -6.06
CA ILE A 31 -24.79 15.41 -6.50
C ILE A 31 -26.23 15.80 -6.19
N SER A 32 -27.05 15.87 -7.22
CA SER A 32 -28.44 16.30 -7.05
C SER A 32 -29.22 15.28 -6.21
N ARG A 33 -30.22 15.75 -5.44
CA ARG A 33 -31.10 14.87 -4.65
C ARG A 33 -31.70 13.73 -5.50
N ARG A 34 -31.81 13.95 -6.80
CA ARG A 34 -32.31 12.99 -7.79
C ARG A 34 -31.28 11.94 -8.17
N GLU A 35 -29.99 12.29 -8.20
CA GLU A 35 -28.89 11.33 -8.42
C GLU A 35 -28.62 10.50 -7.17
N TRP A 36 -28.72 11.11 -5.98
CA TRP A 36 -28.64 10.40 -4.72
C TRP A 36 -29.79 9.38 -4.56
N LEU A 37 -31.02 9.75 -4.94
CA LEU A 37 -32.18 8.87 -4.94
C LEU A 37 -32.03 7.71 -5.95
N LYS A 38 -31.41 7.94 -7.10
CA LYS A 38 -31.11 6.89 -8.08
C LYS A 38 -30.06 5.91 -7.54
N GLY A 39 -29.00 6.40 -6.88
CA GLY A 39 -28.01 5.58 -6.22
C GLY A 39 -28.59 4.78 -5.05
N ALA A 40 -29.44 5.39 -4.23
CA ALA A 40 -30.14 4.72 -3.13
C ALA A 40 -31.17 3.69 -3.62
N ALA A 41 -31.89 3.97 -4.72
CA ALA A 41 -32.81 3.02 -5.35
C ALA A 41 -32.08 1.80 -5.95
N ALA A 42 -30.91 2.00 -6.53
CA ALA A 42 -30.06 0.91 -7.03
C ALA A 42 -29.54 0.04 -5.86
N ALA A 43 -29.07 0.66 -4.77
CA ALA A 43 -28.64 -0.05 -3.57
C ALA A 43 -29.80 -0.80 -2.89
N TRP A 44 -31.01 -0.22 -2.89
CA TRP A 44 -32.22 -0.85 -2.35
C TRP A 44 -32.70 -2.03 -3.19
N ALA A 45 -32.62 -1.94 -4.52
CA ALA A 45 -32.93 -3.05 -5.43
C ALA A 45 -31.99 -4.24 -5.24
N ILE A 46 -30.72 -3.99 -4.94
CA ILE A 46 -29.71 -5.02 -4.58
C ILE A 46 -30.06 -5.65 -3.23
N ALA A 47 -30.53 -4.86 -2.24
CA ALA A 47 -30.89 -5.34 -0.91
C ALA A 47 -32.19 -6.18 -0.87
N GLN A 48 -33.10 -5.98 -1.83
CA GLN A 48 -34.38 -6.70 -1.90
C GLN A 48 -34.31 -8.10 -2.53
N GLY A 49 -33.08 -8.58 -2.87
CA GLY A 49 -32.91 -9.92 -3.42
C GLY A 49 -33.64 -10.11 -4.78
N SER A 50 -34.00 -9.03 -5.47
CA SER A 50 -34.16 -9.10 -6.91
C SER A 50 -32.87 -9.66 -7.45
N SER A 51 -32.92 -10.84 -8.06
CA SER A 51 -31.87 -11.32 -8.93
C SER A 51 -31.58 -10.16 -9.91
N VAL A 52 -30.63 -9.31 -9.57
CA VAL A 52 -29.97 -8.53 -10.60
C VAL A 52 -29.54 -9.62 -11.56
N ALA A 53 -30.18 -9.67 -12.70
CA ALA A 53 -29.85 -10.63 -13.72
C ALA A 53 -28.36 -10.46 -13.95
N TRP A 54 -27.57 -11.41 -13.48
CA TRP A 54 -26.16 -11.55 -13.82
C TRP A 54 -26.03 -11.90 -15.31
N GLY A 55 -26.85 -11.29 -16.12
CA GLY A 55 -26.96 -11.44 -17.55
C GLY A 55 -26.73 -10.15 -18.32
N ALA A 56 -26.46 -9.03 -17.64
CA ALA A 56 -25.92 -7.87 -18.33
C ALA A 56 -24.46 -8.17 -18.65
N GLU A 57 -24.15 -8.26 -19.92
CA GLU A 57 -22.78 -8.38 -20.42
C GLU A 57 -21.96 -7.23 -19.81
N LEU A 58 -20.91 -7.57 -19.05
CA LEU A 58 -20.03 -6.54 -18.48
C LEU A 58 -19.30 -5.83 -19.62
N PRO A 59 -19.17 -4.51 -19.57
CA PRO A 59 -18.50 -3.77 -20.63
C PRO A 59 -17.02 -4.14 -20.71
N HIS A 60 -16.49 -4.22 -21.93
CA HIS A 60 -15.05 -4.22 -22.15
C HIS A 60 -14.53 -2.81 -21.90
N ALA A 61 -13.77 -2.64 -20.79
CA ALA A 61 -13.31 -1.35 -20.29
C ALA A 61 -11.87 -1.02 -20.68
N ARG A 62 -11.16 -1.92 -21.39
CA ARG A 62 -9.79 -1.65 -21.81
C ARG A 62 -9.73 -0.52 -22.83
N PRO A 63 -8.76 0.41 -22.71
CA PRO A 63 -8.51 1.43 -23.73
C PRO A 63 -8.21 0.80 -25.10
N ALA A 64 -8.50 1.53 -26.18
CA ALA A 64 -8.07 1.14 -27.52
C ALA A 64 -6.53 1.00 -27.56
N LYS A 65 -6.01 0.11 -28.38
CA LYS A 65 -4.56 -0.17 -28.43
C LYS A 65 -3.66 1.06 -28.57
N PRO A 66 -3.99 2.07 -29.39
CA PRO A 66 -3.17 3.28 -29.49
C PRO A 66 -3.13 4.14 -28.22
N ASP A 67 -4.14 3.99 -27.36
CA ASP A 67 -4.29 4.80 -26.15
C ASP A 67 -3.66 4.13 -24.91
N ARG A 68 -3.10 2.92 -25.07
CA ARG A 68 -2.46 2.18 -23.98
C ARG A 68 -1.04 2.68 -23.76
N HIS A 69 -0.67 2.89 -22.50
CA HIS A 69 0.66 3.37 -22.14
C HIS A 69 1.77 2.34 -22.41
N PHE A 70 1.45 1.06 -22.18
CA PHE A 70 2.39 -0.03 -22.41
C PHE A 70 1.63 -1.29 -22.84
N THR A 71 2.03 -1.87 -23.97
CA THR A 71 1.47 -3.13 -24.48
C THR A 71 2.57 -4.16 -24.56
N ASN A 72 2.33 -5.37 -24.05
CA ASN A 72 3.31 -6.43 -24.03
C ASN A 72 2.74 -7.75 -24.54
N PRO A 73 3.40 -8.44 -25.51
CA PRO A 73 2.89 -9.67 -26.12
C PRO A 73 2.68 -10.81 -25.12
N ALA A 74 3.53 -10.95 -24.09
CA ALA A 74 3.40 -12.01 -23.10
C ALA A 74 2.16 -11.80 -22.21
N VAL A 75 1.85 -10.55 -21.86
CA VAL A 75 0.64 -10.16 -21.12
C VAL A 75 -0.61 -10.42 -21.97
N GLU A 76 -0.61 -9.99 -23.23
CA GLU A 76 -1.73 -10.21 -24.15
C GLU A 76 -1.99 -11.71 -24.40
N ALA A 77 -0.95 -12.53 -24.49
CA ALA A 77 -1.09 -13.98 -24.65
C ALA A 77 -1.58 -14.69 -23.38
N LEU A 78 -1.31 -14.13 -22.20
CA LEU A 78 -1.75 -14.72 -20.93
C LEU A 78 -3.26 -14.57 -20.73
N ILE A 79 -3.86 -13.46 -21.16
CA ILE A 79 -5.28 -13.17 -20.95
C ILE A 79 -6.18 -14.31 -21.46
N PRO A 80 -6.20 -14.68 -22.74
CA PRO A 80 -7.06 -15.75 -23.24
C PRO A 80 -6.69 -17.13 -22.65
N ARG A 81 -5.45 -17.33 -22.23
CA ARG A 81 -5.04 -18.59 -21.56
C ARG A 81 -5.70 -18.74 -20.20
N VAL A 82 -5.74 -17.66 -19.41
CA VAL A 82 -6.38 -17.65 -18.08
C VAL A 82 -7.90 -17.73 -18.24
N GLN A 83 -8.49 -16.95 -19.16
CA GLN A 83 -9.94 -16.95 -19.42
C GLN A 83 -10.48 -18.35 -19.70
N ARG A 84 -9.74 -19.20 -20.45
CA ARG A 84 -10.15 -20.60 -20.70
C ARG A 84 -10.27 -21.45 -19.44
N GLY A 85 -9.59 -21.07 -18.37
CA GLY A 85 -9.68 -21.75 -17.06
C GLY A 85 -10.80 -21.21 -16.16
N ILE A 86 -11.41 -20.09 -16.52
CA ILE A 86 -12.49 -19.45 -15.75
C ILE A 86 -13.84 -19.87 -16.36
N GLY A 87 -14.67 -20.55 -15.57
CA GLY A 87 -15.99 -21.03 -16.04
C GLY A 87 -17.07 -19.94 -16.14
N ASP A 88 -16.92 -18.82 -15.43
CA ASP A 88 -17.87 -17.72 -15.38
C ASP A 88 -17.50 -16.63 -16.41
N PRO A 89 -18.36 -16.31 -17.41
CA PRO A 89 -18.09 -15.27 -18.39
C PRO A 89 -17.89 -13.88 -17.80
N ALA A 90 -18.60 -13.53 -16.73
CA ALA A 90 -18.43 -12.24 -16.07
C ALA A 90 -17.03 -12.11 -15.45
N LEU A 91 -16.52 -13.17 -14.81
CA LEU A 91 -15.16 -13.21 -14.28
C LEU A 91 -14.10 -13.19 -15.38
N GLN A 92 -14.38 -13.80 -16.55
CA GLN A 92 -13.49 -13.69 -17.73
C GLN A 92 -13.34 -12.24 -18.18
N THR A 93 -14.45 -11.49 -18.28
CA THR A 93 -14.45 -10.07 -18.64
C THR A 93 -13.77 -9.21 -17.60
N ILE A 94 -14.02 -9.46 -16.29
CA ILE A 94 -13.34 -8.76 -15.21
C ILE A 94 -11.83 -9.00 -15.27
N PHE A 95 -11.39 -10.23 -15.48
CA PHE A 95 -9.96 -10.53 -15.61
C PHE A 95 -9.31 -9.80 -16.78
N GLU A 96 -9.97 -9.79 -17.96
CA GLU A 96 -9.49 -9.07 -19.13
C GLU A 96 -9.37 -7.56 -18.90
N ASN A 97 -10.34 -6.97 -18.19
CA ASN A 97 -10.32 -5.54 -17.86
C ASN A 97 -9.27 -5.19 -16.80
N CYS A 98 -9.15 -6.00 -15.74
CA CYS A 98 -8.34 -5.66 -14.57
C CYS A 98 -6.87 -6.06 -14.70
N PHE A 99 -6.58 -7.25 -15.25
CA PHE A 99 -5.20 -7.76 -15.28
C PHE A 99 -4.23 -6.84 -16.03
N PRO A 100 -4.54 -6.32 -17.24
CA PRO A 100 -3.63 -5.41 -17.95
C PRO A 100 -3.78 -3.94 -17.55
N ASN A 101 -4.74 -3.57 -16.71
CA ASN A 101 -5.11 -2.16 -16.45
C ASN A 101 -3.93 -1.30 -16.04
N THR A 102 -3.07 -1.79 -15.16
CA THR A 102 -1.86 -1.06 -14.72
C THR A 102 -0.96 -0.70 -15.92
N LEU A 103 -0.72 -1.66 -16.81
CA LEU A 103 0.09 -1.44 -18.00
C LEU A 103 -0.61 -0.54 -19.02
N ASP A 104 -1.91 -0.73 -19.17
CA ASP A 104 -2.70 0.03 -20.14
C ASP A 104 -2.82 1.51 -19.77
N THR A 105 -2.86 1.87 -18.44
CA THR A 105 -3.33 3.19 -18.02
C THR A 105 -2.42 3.93 -17.03
N THR A 106 -1.58 3.25 -16.24
CA THR A 106 -0.90 3.89 -15.10
C THR A 106 0.62 3.91 -15.18
N VAL A 107 1.24 3.10 -16.03
CA VAL A 107 2.70 3.07 -16.17
C VAL A 107 3.19 4.10 -17.20
N TYR A 108 4.31 4.73 -16.88
CA TYR A 108 5.01 5.66 -17.77
C TYR A 108 6.49 5.28 -17.84
N PRO A 109 6.84 4.32 -18.70
CA PRO A 109 8.23 3.94 -18.92
C PRO A 109 9.03 5.08 -19.54
N GLY A 110 10.27 5.24 -19.08
CA GLY A 110 11.19 6.27 -19.56
C GLY A 110 12.63 5.91 -19.23
N SER A 111 13.48 6.92 -19.15
CA SER A 111 14.86 6.76 -18.74
C SER A 111 15.32 7.91 -17.82
N PHE A 112 16.17 7.58 -16.86
CA PHE A 112 16.86 8.56 -16.02
C PHE A 112 18.35 8.22 -16.01
N ALA A 113 19.21 9.19 -16.32
CA ALA A 113 20.65 8.99 -16.44
C ALA A 113 21.05 7.80 -17.34
N GLY A 114 20.32 7.58 -18.44
CA GLY A 114 20.57 6.52 -19.41
C GLY A 114 20.16 5.11 -18.96
N ARG A 115 19.40 4.99 -17.87
CA ARG A 115 18.89 3.72 -17.34
C ARG A 115 17.37 3.69 -17.31
N PRO A 116 16.74 2.50 -17.30
CA PRO A 116 15.29 2.38 -17.17
C PRO A 116 14.76 3.15 -15.96
N ASP A 117 13.66 3.86 -16.16
CA ASP A 117 12.94 4.61 -15.15
C ASP A 117 11.45 4.53 -15.44
N THR A 118 10.65 4.01 -14.51
CA THR A 118 9.22 3.85 -14.72
C THR A 118 8.46 4.52 -13.57
N TYR A 119 7.64 5.50 -13.93
CA TYR A 119 6.68 6.10 -13.01
C TYR A 119 5.35 5.34 -13.09
N VAL A 120 4.72 5.10 -11.94
CA VAL A 120 3.43 4.41 -11.85
C VAL A 120 2.46 5.29 -11.09
N VAL A 121 1.42 5.75 -11.77
CA VAL A 121 0.35 6.54 -11.16
C VAL A 121 -0.51 5.65 -10.28
N THR A 122 -0.87 6.14 -9.10
CA THR A 122 -1.81 5.45 -8.23
C THR A 122 -3.26 5.81 -8.62
N GLY A 123 -3.84 5.02 -9.50
CA GLY A 123 -5.24 5.15 -9.91
C GLY A 123 -5.59 6.53 -10.48
N ASP A 124 -6.47 7.24 -9.80
CA ASP A 124 -7.00 8.56 -10.16
C ASP A 124 -6.18 9.75 -9.62
N ILE A 125 -5.11 9.48 -8.85
CA ILE A 125 -4.24 10.50 -8.27
C ILE A 125 -2.90 10.47 -9.00
N ASP A 126 -2.51 11.60 -9.61
CA ASP A 126 -1.22 11.72 -10.33
C ASP A 126 -0.05 11.84 -9.36
N ALA A 127 0.15 10.80 -8.57
CA ALA A 127 1.30 10.59 -7.71
C ALA A 127 1.63 9.09 -7.64
N MET A 128 2.84 8.75 -7.25
CA MET A 128 3.34 7.38 -7.12
C MET A 128 3.54 7.04 -5.66
N TRP A 129 2.67 6.21 -5.10
CA TRP A 129 2.86 5.60 -3.80
C TRP A 129 3.86 4.45 -3.87
N LEU A 130 4.70 4.30 -2.87
CA LEU A 130 5.67 3.20 -2.80
C LEU A 130 4.97 1.84 -2.66
N ARG A 131 3.94 1.75 -1.82
CA ARG A 131 3.09 0.57 -1.65
C ARG A 131 2.41 0.20 -2.95
N ASP A 132 1.62 1.12 -3.48
CA ASP A 132 0.72 0.89 -4.61
C ASP A 132 1.49 0.53 -5.87
N SER A 133 2.52 1.29 -6.21
CA SER A 133 3.34 1.02 -7.40
C SER A 133 3.99 -0.36 -7.38
N SER A 134 4.39 -0.84 -6.20
CA SER A 134 4.92 -2.21 -6.05
C SER A 134 3.83 -3.25 -6.26
N ALA A 135 2.64 -3.05 -5.67
CA ALA A 135 1.51 -3.98 -5.78
C ALA A 135 0.94 -4.03 -7.19
N GLN A 136 0.82 -2.87 -7.86
CA GLN A 136 0.29 -2.76 -9.22
C GLN A 136 1.13 -3.50 -10.25
N VAL A 137 2.45 -3.54 -10.11
CA VAL A 137 3.33 -4.24 -11.07
C VAL A 137 3.65 -5.68 -10.67
N TRP A 138 3.32 -6.08 -9.45
CA TRP A 138 3.59 -7.43 -8.92
C TRP A 138 3.07 -8.58 -9.79
N PRO A 139 1.87 -8.53 -10.38
CA PRO A 139 1.33 -9.62 -11.20
C PRO A 139 2.18 -9.97 -12.43
N TYR A 140 3.01 -9.04 -12.90
CA TYR A 140 3.81 -9.20 -14.11
C TYR A 140 5.20 -9.80 -13.85
N LEU A 141 5.62 -9.95 -12.60
CA LEU A 141 6.93 -10.51 -12.24
C LEU A 141 7.18 -11.88 -12.86
N SER A 142 6.17 -12.75 -12.85
CA SER A 142 6.28 -14.11 -13.40
C SER A 142 6.52 -14.15 -14.90
N LEU A 143 6.17 -13.08 -15.63
CA LEU A 143 6.35 -12.95 -17.07
C LEU A 143 7.70 -12.31 -17.45
N ALA A 144 8.35 -11.63 -16.50
CA ALA A 144 9.56 -10.86 -16.76
C ALA A 144 10.81 -11.72 -17.03
N LYS A 145 10.79 -13.02 -16.67
CA LYS A 145 11.93 -13.92 -16.84
C LYS A 145 12.45 -13.95 -18.28
N ASP A 146 11.52 -14.09 -19.22
CA ASP A 146 11.86 -14.28 -20.64
C ASP A 146 11.47 -13.05 -21.49
N ASP A 147 11.04 -11.96 -20.85
CA ASP A 147 10.58 -10.74 -21.53
C ASP A 147 11.43 -9.53 -21.17
N PRO A 148 12.31 -9.07 -22.07
CA PRO A 148 13.18 -7.92 -21.83
C PRO A 148 12.42 -6.59 -21.63
N GLN A 149 11.24 -6.41 -22.23
CA GLN A 149 10.45 -5.18 -22.09
C GLN A 149 9.85 -5.09 -20.69
N LEU A 150 9.27 -6.20 -20.18
CA LEU A 150 8.77 -6.26 -18.82
C LEU A 150 9.90 -6.14 -17.78
N ARG A 151 11.08 -6.75 -18.06
CA ARG A 151 12.26 -6.54 -17.20
C ARG A 151 12.63 -5.08 -17.10
N ALA A 152 12.75 -4.39 -18.22
CA ALA A 152 13.11 -2.97 -18.26
C ALA A 152 12.07 -2.10 -17.53
N LEU A 153 10.78 -2.39 -17.68
CA LEU A 153 9.70 -1.71 -16.96
C LEU A 153 9.84 -1.89 -15.44
N LEU A 154 9.99 -3.13 -14.98
CA LEU A 154 10.11 -3.45 -13.55
C LEU A 154 11.42 -2.93 -12.95
N GLU A 155 12.54 -3.04 -13.67
CA GLU A 155 13.81 -2.39 -13.30
C GLU A 155 13.61 -0.89 -13.11
N GLY A 156 12.90 -0.24 -14.03
CA GLY A 156 12.59 1.19 -13.95
C GLY A 156 11.80 1.56 -12.70
N VAL A 157 10.82 0.75 -12.29
CA VAL A 157 10.08 0.97 -11.02
C VAL A 157 11.01 0.84 -9.82
N ILE A 158 11.83 -0.22 -9.75
CA ILE A 158 12.77 -0.46 -8.63
C ILE A 158 13.76 0.69 -8.50
N ARG A 159 14.33 1.18 -9.61
CA ARG A 159 15.27 2.31 -9.61
C ARG A 159 14.61 3.61 -9.18
N ARG A 160 13.40 3.88 -9.65
CA ARG A 160 12.66 5.07 -9.25
C ARG A 160 12.32 5.04 -7.77
N GLN A 161 11.84 3.92 -7.25
CA GLN A 161 11.57 3.76 -5.81
C GLN A 161 12.83 3.98 -4.96
N ALA A 162 13.98 3.50 -5.40
CA ALA A 162 15.25 3.77 -4.70
C ALA A 162 15.57 5.27 -4.60
N ARG A 163 15.36 6.05 -5.69
CA ARG A 163 15.51 7.50 -5.66
C ARG A 163 14.51 8.19 -4.74
N MET A 164 13.27 7.76 -4.78
CA MET A 164 12.20 8.29 -3.92
C MET A 164 12.52 8.08 -2.43
N ILE A 165 12.98 6.88 -2.05
CA ILE A 165 13.41 6.57 -0.67
C ILE A 165 14.59 7.44 -0.25
N LEU A 166 15.54 7.72 -1.15
CA LEU A 166 16.67 8.60 -0.86
C LEU A 166 16.26 10.08 -0.78
N LEU A 167 15.21 10.48 -1.47
CA LEU A 167 14.64 11.82 -1.37
C LEU A 167 13.99 12.03 0.00
N ASP A 168 13.11 11.14 0.43
CA ASP A 168 12.49 11.16 1.76
C ASP A 168 11.97 9.77 2.17
N PRO A 169 12.63 9.09 3.12
CA PRO A 169 12.20 7.76 3.56
C PRO A 169 10.92 7.76 4.41
N TYR A 170 10.42 8.94 4.80
CA TYR A 170 9.18 9.09 5.56
C TYR A 170 7.97 9.39 4.68
N ALA A 171 8.19 9.65 3.39
CA ALA A 171 7.11 9.92 2.45
C ALA A 171 6.48 8.60 1.93
N ASN A 172 5.17 8.62 1.76
CA ASN A 172 4.42 7.52 1.15
C ASN A 172 4.19 7.73 -0.35
N ALA A 173 4.05 9.01 -0.81
CA ALA A 173 3.74 9.36 -2.19
C ALA A 173 4.70 10.39 -2.79
N PHE A 174 4.99 10.24 -4.09
CA PHE A 174 5.96 11.06 -4.81
C PHE A 174 5.40 11.54 -6.16
N MET A 175 5.79 12.75 -6.53
CA MET A 175 5.42 13.36 -7.81
C MET A 175 6.29 12.83 -8.94
N ARG A 176 5.79 12.91 -10.18
CA ARG A 176 6.56 12.53 -11.37
C ARG A 176 7.78 13.41 -11.56
N ASP A 177 7.60 14.73 -11.39
CA ASP A 177 8.68 15.72 -11.41
C ASP A 177 9.22 15.92 -9.99
N GLU A 178 10.52 15.67 -9.82
CA GLU A 178 11.23 15.84 -8.54
C GLU A 178 11.28 17.30 -8.05
N LYS A 179 10.81 18.27 -8.87
CA LYS A 179 10.66 19.69 -8.52
C LYS A 179 9.24 20.09 -8.23
N ALA A 180 8.27 19.21 -8.41
CA ALA A 180 6.87 19.51 -8.20
C ALA A 180 6.56 19.83 -6.73
N ALA A 181 5.54 20.67 -6.54
CA ALA A 181 4.93 20.90 -5.24
C ALA A 181 4.20 19.64 -4.75
N PRO A 182 3.94 19.51 -3.43
CA PRO A 182 3.11 18.46 -2.87
C PRO A 182 1.70 18.45 -3.48
N LEU A 183 0.99 17.34 -3.29
CA LEU A 183 -0.43 17.21 -3.63
C LEU A 183 -1.23 18.33 -2.94
N SER A 184 -2.28 18.84 -3.60
CA SER A 184 -3.00 20.03 -3.18
C SER A 184 -3.54 19.98 -1.74
N TRP A 185 -3.87 18.81 -1.25
CA TRP A 185 -4.33 18.62 0.13
C TRP A 185 -3.18 18.49 1.15
N ALA A 186 -1.96 18.22 0.68
CA ALA A 186 -0.77 18.04 1.53
C ALA A 186 0.06 19.32 1.70
N VAL A 187 -0.25 20.38 0.93
CA VAL A 187 0.52 21.64 0.93
C VAL A 187 0.60 22.31 2.30
N HIS A 188 -0.43 22.12 3.14
CA HIS A 188 -0.53 22.73 4.47
C HIS A 188 -0.26 21.75 5.61
N ASP A 189 0.20 20.53 5.30
CA ASP A 189 0.58 19.57 6.33
C ASP A 189 1.75 20.12 7.16
N LYS A 190 1.64 19.99 8.48
CA LYS A 190 2.69 20.40 9.42
C LYS A 190 3.69 19.24 9.56
N THR A 191 4.55 19.11 8.58
CA THR A 191 5.65 18.14 8.49
C THR A 191 6.80 18.79 7.72
N GLU A 192 7.93 18.11 7.56
CA GLU A 192 8.98 18.57 6.67
C GLU A 192 8.52 18.47 5.21
N HIS A 193 8.90 19.43 4.37
CA HIS A 193 8.54 19.45 2.95
C HIS A 193 9.75 19.34 2.06
N HIS A 194 9.71 18.42 1.10
CA HIS A 194 10.71 18.27 0.05
C HIS A 194 10.04 18.38 -1.32
N SER A 195 10.67 19.09 -2.27
CA SER A 195 10.22 19.10 -3.65
C SER A 195 10.18 17.68 -4.21
N GLY A 196 9.16 17.34 -4.99
CA GLY A 196 8.97 15.99 -5.53
C GLY A 196 8.29 15.01 -4.58
N VAL A 197 8.10 15.36 -3.30
CA VAL A 197 7.28 14.59 -2.37
C VAL A 197 5.81 15.01 -2.52
N GLY A 198 4.95 14.07 -2.83
CA GLY A 198 3.51 14.30 -2.98
C GLY A 198 2.79 14.36 -1.64
N GLU A 199 3.08 13.41 -0.75
CA GLU A 199 2.55 13.31 0.61
C GLU A 199 3.57 12.65 1.53
N ARG A 200 3.64 13.11 2.79
CA ARG A 200 4.64 12.65 3.76
C ARG A 200 3.98 11.98 4.97
N LYS A 201 3.21 10.94 4.72
CA LYS A 201 2.67 10.08 5.77
C LYS A 201 3.61 8.91 6.04
N TRP A 202 4.12 8.79 7.27
CA TRP A 202 5.01 7.70 7.67
C TRP A 202 4.24 6.41 7.89
N GLU A 203 4.49 5.45 7.02
CA GLU A 203 3.97 4.09 7.02
C GLU A 203 5.15 3.12 6.91
N ILE A 204 5.22 2.12 7.77
CA ILE A 204 6.28 1.09 7.72
C ILE A 204 6.26 0.35 6.39
N ASP A 205 5.07 0.01 5.91
CA ASP A 205 4.87 -0.77 4.70
C ASP A 205 5.32 -0.03 3.43
N SER A 206 5.28 1.29 3.40
CA SER A 206 5.82 2.10 2.31
C SER A 206 7.30 1.81 2.03
N LEU A 207 8.08 1.38 3.03
CA LEU A 207 9.46 0.93 2.83
C LEU A 207 9.60 -0.59 2.67
N CYS A 208 8.60 -1.37 3.07
CA CYS A 208 8.61 -2.83 2.90
C CYS A 208 8.30 -3.25 1.46
N TYR A 209 7.34 -2.60 0.81
CA TYR A 209 6.90 -2.93 -0.54
C TYR A 209 8.00 -2.82 -1.60
N PRO A 210 8.86 -1.79 -1.63
CA PRO A 210 10.02 -1.73 -2.53
C PRO A 210 11.00 -2.89 -2.34
N ILE A 211 11.26 -3.32 -1.10
CA ILE A 211 12.10 -4.49 -0.82
C ILE A 211 11.44 -5.75 -1.38
N ARG A 212 10.14 -5.94 -1.11
CA ARG A 212 9.38 -7.08 -1.62
C ARG A 212 9.42 -7.13 -3.15
N LEU A 213 9.20 -6.02 -3.84
CA LEU A 213 9.26 -5.93 -5.29
C LEU A 213 10.67 -6.28 -5.81
N ALA A 214 11.71 -5.70 -5.24
CA ALA A 214 13.09 -5.95 -5.62
C ALA A 214 13.48 -7.43 -5.43
N HIS A 215 13.10 -8.01 -4.29
CA HIS A 215 13.33 -9.43 -4.02
C HIS A 215 12.54 -10.33 -5.00
N GLY A 216 11.27 -10.03 -5.24
CA GLY A 216 10.45 -10.76 -6.20
C GLY A 216 11.01 -10.70 -7.62
N TYR A 217 11.47 -9.53 -8.06
CA TYR A 217 12.13 -9.33 -9.34
C TYR A 217 13.39 -10.20 -9.48
N TRP A 218 14.28 -10.13 -8.50
CA TRP A 218 15.49 -10.96 -8.48
C TRP A 218 15.16 -12.45 -8.50
N ARG A 219 14.19 -12.89 -7.68
CA ARG A 219 13.77 -14.30 -7.65
C ARG A 219 13.18 -14.77 -8.96
N ALA A 220 12.45 -13.93 -9.66
CA ALA A 220 11.81 -14.27 -10.93
C ALA A 220 12.80 -14.28 -12.10
N THR A 221 13.75 -13.34 -12.12
CA THR A 221 14.62 -13.08 -13.29
C THR A 221 16.08 -13.51 -13.11
N GLY A 222 16.56 -13.56 -11.89
CA GLY A 222 18.00 -13.68 -11.58
C GLY A 222 18.81 -12.41 -11.88
N ASP A 223 18.16 -11.36 -12.40
CA ASP A 223 18.83 -10.12 -12.80
C ASP A 223 19.18 -9.24 -11.60
N THR A 224 20.41 -8.73 -11.57
CA THR A 224 20.94 -7.86 -10.51
C THR A 224 21.19 -6.42 -10.97
N GLN A 225 20.88 -6.08 -12.22
CA GLN A 225 21.11 -4.75 -12.81
C GLN A 225 20.48 -3.60 -12.01
N PRO A 226 19.29 -3.73 -11.39
CA PRO A 226 18.72 -2.65 -10.59
C PRO A 226 19.48 -2.36 -9.30
N PHE A 227 20.28 -3.30 -8.76
CA PHE A 227 20.88 -3.26 -7.42
C PHE A 227 22.26 -2.60 -7.41
N ASP A 228 22.32 -1.39 -7.95
CA ASP A 228 23.53 -0.57 -8.00
C ASP A 228 23.80 0.16 -6.67
N ALA A 229 24.79 1.06 -6.68
CA ALA A 229 25.17 1.83 -5.50
C ALA A 229 24.02 2.68 -4.94
N GLN A 230 23.15 3.22 -5.82
CA GLN A 230 22.01 4.03 -5.40
C GLN A 230 20.95 3.17 -4.71
N TRP A 231 20.61 2.01 -5.27
CA TRP A 231 19.69 1.06 -4.64
C TRP A 231 20.24 0.57 -3.29
N LYS A 232 21.52 0.26 -3.23
CA LYS A 232 22.20 -0.14 -1.99
C LYS A 232 22.10 0.95 -0.91
N GLU A 233 22.30 2.22 -1.26
CA GLU A 233 22.14 3.32 -0.32
C GLU A 233 20.69 3.50 0.14
N ALA A 234 19.71 3.31 -0.76
CA ALA A 234 18.30 3.28 -0.40
C ALA A 234 17.99 2.14 0.59
N ALA A 235 18.54 0.94 0.36
CA ALA A 235 18.40 -0.20 1.26
C ALA A 235 18.97 0.10 2.66
N TRP A 236 20.13 0.70 2.75
CA TRP A 236 20.71 1.19 4.01
C TRP A 236 19.84 2.25 4.68
N THR A 237 19.27 3.16 3.89
CA THR A 237 18.35 4.19 4.39
C THR A 237 17.11 3.57 5.01
N ILE A 238 16.53 2.53 4.40
CA ILE A 238 15.40 1.79 4.98
C ILE A 238 15.77 1.22 6.37
N VAL A 239 16.90 0.51 6.47
CA VAL A 239 17.33 -0.11 7.75
C VAL A 239 17.55 0.96 8.81
N ARG A 240 18.23 2.08 8.46
CA ARG A 240 18.44 3.22 9.39
C ARG A 240 17.12 3.84 9.85
N THR A 241 16.17 4.05 8.93
CA THR A 241 14.85 4.62 9.24
C THR A 241 14.07 3.72 10.19
N PHE A 242 14.05 2.41 9.95
CA PHE A 242 13.41 1.46 10.85
C PHE A 242 14.07 1.47 12.25
N ARG A 243 15.41 1.51 12.32
CA ARG A 243 16.14 1.64 13.60
C ARG A 243 15.76 2.91 14.36
N VAL A 244 15.73 4.05 13.68
CA VAL A 244 15.31 5.33 14.28
C VAL A 244 13.87 5.24 14.77
N GLN A 245 12.98 4.63 14.00
CA GLN A 245 11.56 4.49 14.35
C GLN A 245 11.25 3.36 15.35
N GLN A 246 12.24 2.60 15.80
CA GLN A 246 12.08 1.85 17.06
C GLN A 246 12.03 2.78 18.28
N ARG A 247 12.38 4.06 18.13
CA ARG A 247 12.30 5.14 19.16
C ARG A 247 12.99 4.84 20.49
N LYS A 248 14.02 3.99 20.49
CA LYS A 248 14.80 3.65 21.69
C LYS A 248 15.57 4.82 22.31
N GLN A 249 15.91 5.81 21.48
CA GLN A 249 16.69 6.98 21.87
C GLN A 249 15.90 8.30 21.85
N GLY A 250 14.58 8.24 21.66
CA GLY A 250 13.69 9.40 21.57
C GLY A 250 12.66 9.25 20.44
N GLN A 251 11.85 10.29 20.24
CA GLN A 251 10.72 10.27 19.31
C GLN A 251 11.12 10.19 17.82
N GLY A 252 12.40 10.43 17.51
CA GLY A 252 12.87 10.52 16.13
C GLY A 252 12.53 11.86 15.47
N PRO A 253 12.96 12.05 14.20
CA PRO A 253 12.83 13.32 13.49
C PRO A 253 11.47 13.54 12.85
N TYR A 254 10.61 12.49 12.75
CA TYR A 254 9.34 12.57 12.06
C TYR A 254 8.22 13.06 12.95
N SER A 255 7.47 14.04 12.45
CA SER A 255 6.18 14.46 12.98
C SER A 255 5.24 14.82 11.84
N PHE A 256 3.93 14.72 12.09
CA PHE A 256 2.91 15.04 11.10
C PHE A 256 1.62 15.52 11.76
N GLN A 257 1.11 16.66 11.30
CA GLN A 257 -0.23 17.13 11.61
C GLN A 257 -0.90 17.70 10.37
N ARG A 258 -2.20 17.46 10.24
CA ARG A 258 -3.05 18.01 9.18
C ARG A 258 -4.27 18.68 9.82
N GLU A 259 -4.66 19.84 9.32
CA GLU A 259 -5.93 20.46 9.68
C GLU A 259 -7.06 19.74 8.92
N SER A 260 -7.80 18.91 9.63
CA SER A 260 -8.89 18.10 9.06
C SER A 260 -10.06 17.99 10.03
N ALA A 261 -11.27 17.86 9.48
CA ALA A 261 -12.46 17.52 10.25
C ALA A 261 -12.52 16.02 10.60
N VAL A 262 -11.65 15.20 10.00
CA VAL A 262 -11.55 13.76 10.22
C VAL A 262 -10.39 13.48 11.17
N PRO A 263 -10.64 12.97 12.40
CA PRO A 263 -9.58 12.77 13.39
C PRO A 263 -8.47 11.81 12.95
N SER A 264 -8.77 10.85 12.07
CA SER A 264 -7.79 9.90 11.55
C SER A 264 -6.87 10.47 10.47
N ASP A 265 -7.13 11.68 9.96
CA ASP A 265 -6.26 12.33 8.97
C ASP A 265 -4.99 12.94 9.59
N THR A 266 -4.89 13.01 10.91
CA THR A 266 -3.82 13.70 11.62
C THR A 266 -3.27 12.87 12.79
N VAL A 267 -1.99 13.05 13.08
CA VAL A 267 -1.31 12.37 14.18
C VAL A 267 -1.46 13.20 15.47
N PRO A 268 -1.96 12.61 16.57
CA PRO A 268 -2.15 13.33 17.84
C PRO A 268 -0.82 13.71 18.49
N LEU A 269 -0.91 14.46 19.59
CA LEU A 269 0.19 14.88 20.46
C LEU A 269 1.36 15.51 19.68
N SER A 270 1.05 16.63 19.04
CA SER A 270 2.01 17.43 18.24
C SER A 270 2.65 16.64 17.08
N GLY A 271 1.94 15.63 16.57
CA GLY A 271 2.38 14.86 15.42
C GLY A 271 3.28 13.66 15.73
N PHE A 272 3.48 13.34 17.01
CA PHE A 272 4.33 12.21 17.42
C PHE A 272 3.57 10.92 17.73
N GLY A 273 2.24 10.96 17.73
CA GLY A 273 1.38 9.82 18.03
C GLY A 273 1.11 9.62 19.51
N ASN A 274 0.15 8.77 19.85
CA ASN A 274 -0.17 8.45 21.23
C ASN A 274 1.02 7.77 21.94
N PRO A 275 1.14 7.91 23.28
CA PRO A 275 2.23 7.31 24.02
C PRO A 275 2.28 5.81 23.84
N ALA A 276 3.47 5.30 23.56
CA ALA A 276 3.75 3.87 23.51
C ALA A 276 5.15 3.58 24.04
N LEU A 277 5.34 2.39 24.60
CA LEU A 277 6.62 1.95 25.10
C LEU A 277 7.50 1.42 23.95
N PRO A 278 8.76 1.87 23.84
CA PRO A 278 9.70 1.34 22.84
C PRO A 278 10.12 -0.10 23.18
N VAL A 279 9.33 -1.06 22.74
CA VAL A 279 9.52 -2.51 23.04
C VAL A 279 10.39 -3.25 22.03
N GLY A 280 10.91 -2.54 21.01
CA GLY A 280 11.70 -3.12 19.91
C GLY A 280 10.93 -3.28 18.60
N MET A 281 9.62 -3.06 18.59
CA MET A 281 8.83 -2.88 17.37
C MET A 281 9.11 -1.49 16.75
N ILE A 282 8.78 -1.35 15.48
CA ILE A 282 8.88 -0.11 14.71
C ILE A 282 7.57 0.66 14.88
N PHE A 283 7.65 1.95 15.16
CA PHE A 283 6.50 2.84 15.25
C PHE A 283 6.03 3.23 13.85
N SER A 284 4.74 3.05 13.56
CA SER A 284 4.05 3.59 12.38
C SER A 284 3.12 4.72 12.81
N MET A 285 3.08 5.80 12.05
CA MET A 285 2.15 6.89 12.37
C MET A 285 0.84 6.72 11.62
N PHE A 286 0.89 6.08 10.46
CA PHE A 286 -0.27 5.79 9.62
C PHE A 286 -0.35 4.30 9.29
N ARG A 287 -1.56 3.88 8.97
CA ARG A 287 -1.93 2.59 8.41
C ARG A 287 -1.88 2.65 6.88
N PRO A 288 -1.89 1.52 6.17
CA PRO A 288 -1.98 1.52 4.70
C PRO A 288 -3.32 2.09 4.15
N SER A 289 -4.30 2.36 5.02
CA SER A 289 -5.54 3.09 4.72
C SER A 289 -5.38 4.62 4.75
N ASP A 290 -4.18 5.13 5.00
CA ASP A 290 -3.88 6.54 5.26
C ASP A 290 -4.46 7.10 6.57
N ASP A 291 -5.08 6.26 7.41
CA ASP A 291 -5.54 6.62 8.74
C ASP A 291 -4.40 6.61 9.76
N ALA A 292 -4.37 7.58 10.65
CA ALA A 292 -3.43 7.62 11.77
C ALA A 292 -3.66 6.44 12.72
N CYS A 293 -2.57 5.80 13.16
CA CYS A 293 -2.62 4.74 14.16
C CYS A 293 -3.12 5.28 15.50
N ILE A 294 -4.02 4.53 16.15
CA ILE A 294 -4.43 4.79 17.53
C ILE A 294 -3.29 4.40 18.46
N PHE A 295 -2.76 3.19 18.32
CA PHE A 295 -1.52 2.78 18.97
C PHE A 295 -0.42 2.64 17.94
N PRO A 296 0.70 3.35 18.07
CA PRO A 296 1.69 3.47 17.00
C PRO A 296 2.50 2.19 16.71
N LEU A 297 2.38 1.15 17.53
CA LEU A 297 2.98 -0.15 17.25
C LEU A 297 2.01 -1.01 16.41
N PHE A 298 1.92 -0.69 15.12
CA PHE A 298 1.04 -1.34 14.16
C PHE A 298 1.56 -2.74 13.81
N VAL A 299 0.87 -3.78 14.27
CA VAL A 299 1.34 -5.17 14.24
C VAL A 299 1.47 -5.72 12.81
N PRO A 300 0.48 -5.56 11.89
CA PRO A 300 0.60 -6.09 10.54
C PRO A 300 1.82 -5.56 9.78
N ALA A 301 2.10 -4.26 9.85
CA ALA A 301 3.26 -3.70 9.16
C ALA A 301 4.59 -4.11 9.82
N ASN A 302 4.62 -4.34 11.12
CA ASN A 302 5.80 -4.90 11.80
C ASN A 302 6.05 -6.37 11.38
N LEU A 303 5.01 -7.19 11.22
CA LEU A 303 5.13 -8.55 10.66
C LEU A 303 5.68 -8.49 9.23
N PHE A 304 5.15 -7.60 8.41
CA PHE A 304 5.65 -7.39 7.04
C PHE A 304 7.10 -6.89 7.02
N ALA A 305 7.50 -6.02 7.98
CA ALA A 305 8.87 -5.57 8.11
C ALA A 305 9.85 -6.71 8.41
N VAL A 306 9.47 -7.69 9.25
CA VAL A 306 10.29 -8.89 9.51
C VAL A 306 10.54 -9.66 8.22
N VAL A 307 9.49 -9.93 7.43
CA VAL A 307 9.61 -10.62 6.14
C VAL A 307 10.48 -9.83 5.17
N SER A 308 10.21 -8.53 5.02
CA SER A 308 10.94 -7.65 4.10
C SER A 308 12.43 -7.51 4.47
N LEU A 309 12.76 -7.42 5.76
CA LEU A 309 14.15 -7.36 6.21
C LEU A 309 14.91 -8.67 5.93
N ARG A 310 14.27 -9.83 6.05
CA ARG A 310 14.85 -11.11 5.64
C ARG A 310 15.04 -11.21 4.13
N GLN A 311 14.08 -10.70 3.35
CA GLN A 311 14.21 -10.58 1.89
C GLN A 311 15.38 -9.65 1.53
N LEU A 312 15.55 -8.54 2.24
CA LEU A 312 16.68 -7.63 2.07
C LEU A 312 18.00 -8.30 2.43
N ALA A 313 18.08 -9.06 3.52
CA ALA A 313 19.27 -9.82 3.89
C ALA A 313 19.65 -10.84 2.80
N ALA A 314 18.67 -11.52 2.19
CA ALA A 314 18.91 -12.42 1.06
C ALA A 314 19.44 -11.69 -0.18
N LEU A 315 18.87 -10.53 -0.55
CA LEU A 315 19.39 -9.68 -1.62
C LEU A 315 20.80 -9.20 -1.33
N ALA A 316 21.05 -8.73 -0.10
CA ALA A 316 22.36 -8.25 0.32
C ALA A 316 23.43 -9.34 0.23
N THR A 317 23.09 -10.57 0.56
CA THR A 317 24.02 -11.72 0.50
C THR A 317 24.28 -12.16 -0.93
N HIS A 318 23.21 -12.35 -1.72
CA HIS A 318 23.28 -13.11 -2.97
C HIS A 318 23.29 -12.23 -4.24
N ALA A 319 22.74 -11.02 -4.19
CA ALA A 319 22.65 -10.13 -5.35
C ALA A 319 23.69 -9.01 -5.35
N ILE A 320 24.06 -8.47 -4.18
CA ILE A 320 24.94 -7.30 -4.09
C ILE A 320 26.21 -7.53 -3.24
N SER A 321 26.38 -8.69 -2.65
CA SER A 321 27.54 -9.07 -1.85
C SER A 321 27.90 -8.07 -0.73
N ASP A 322 26.88 -7.57 0.00
CA ASP A 322 27.04 -6.68 1.16
C ASP A 322 26.73 -7.42 2.47
N ALA A 323 27.74 -8.09 3.01
CA ALA A 323 27.61 -8.86 4.25
C ALA A 323 27.19 -8.00 5.46
N LYS A 324 27.57 -6.70 5.48
CA LYS A 324 27.20 -5.80 6.57
C LYS A 324 25.72 -5.48 6.51
N LEU A 325 25.19 -5.13 5.34
CA LEU A 325 23.75 -4.90 5.15
C LEU A 325 22.94 -6.14 5.47
N ALA A 326 23.41 -7.32 5.02
CA ALA A 326 22.75 -8.59 5.32
C ALA A 326 22.64 -8.84 6.83
N SER A 327 23.74 -8.65 7.56
CA SER A 327 23.79 -8.83 9.02
C SER A 327 22.89 -7.83 9.76
N GLU A 328 22.87 -6.56 9.36
CA GLU A 328 22.05 -5.52 9.99
C GLU A 328 20.57 -5.74 9.74
N ALA A 329 20.19 -6.11 8.51
CA ALA A 329 18.80 -6.42 8.17
C ALA A 329 18.29 -7.64 8.95
N GLU A 330 19.06 -8.73 9.02
CA GLU A 330 18.69 -9.94 9.77
C GLU A 330 18.62 -9.66 11.28
N SER A 331 19.59 -8.91 11.83
CA SER A 331 19.59 -8.53 13.25
C SER A 331 18.34 -7.73 13.62
N LEU A 332 17.95 -6.78 12.76
CA LEU A 332 16.74 -5.99 12.97
C LEU A 332 15.47 -6.85 12.84
N ALA A 333 15.42 -7.76 11.85
CA ALA A 333 14.30 -8.69 11.68
C ALA A 333 14.08 -9.54 12.94
N VAL A 334 15.15 -10.14 13.46
CA VAL A 334 15.10 -10.98 14.69
C VAL A 334 14.66 -10.16 15.89
N GLU A 335 15.09 -8.93 16.01
CA GLU A 335 14.71 -8.05 17.12
C GLU A 335 13.23 -7.69 17.07
N VAL A 336 12.73 -7.26 15.91
CA VAL A 336 11.31 -6.93 15.70
C VAL A 336 10.42 -8.16 15.91
N GLU A 337 10.82 -9.32 15.41
CA GLU A 337 10.09 -10.58 15.59
C GLU A 337 9.96 -10.96 17.07
N ARG A 338 11.04 -10.85 17.84
CA ARG A 338 11.00 -11.10 19.29
C ARG A 338 10.09 -10.13 20.04
N ALA A 339 10.06 -8.87 19.59
CA ALA A 339 9.19 -7.87 20.15
C ALA A 339 7.71 -8.15 19.83
N LEU A 340 7.41 -8.53 18.60
CA LEU A 340 6.08 -8.96 18.14
C LEU A 340 5.57 -10.16 18.93
N GLU A 341 6.40 -11.20 19.11
CA GLU A 341 6.02 -12.39 19.89
C GLU A 341 5.63 -12.06 21.34
N ARG A 342 6.29 -11.07 21.94
CA ARG A 342 6.05 -10.66 23.33
C ARG A 342 4.91 -9.65 23.50
N HIS A 343 4.73 -8.75 22.54
CA HIS A 343 3.87 -7.57 22.70
C HIS A 343 2.79 -7.43 21.63
N GLY A 344 2.90 -8.16 20.50
CA GLY A 344 1.96 -8.05 19.36
C GLY A 344 0.69 -8.89 19.51
N LYS A 345 0.55 -9.65 20.59
CA LYS A 345 -0.58 -10.58 20.80
C LYS A 345 -1.48 -10.12 21.92
N THR A 346 -2.76 -10.48 21.85
CA THR A 346 -3.77 -10.20 22.86
C THR A 346 -4.69 -11.41 23.07
N GLN A 347 -5.47 -11.40 24.16
CA GLN A 347 -6.42 -12.45 24.48
C GLN A 347 -7.82 -12.09 23.95
N HIS A 348 -8.32 -12.91 23.05
CA HIS A 348 -9.69 -12.80 22.58
C HIS A 348 -10.60 -13.77 23.35
N PRO A 349 -11.79 -13.34 23.84
CA PRO A 349 -12.64 -14.18 24.71
C PRO A 349 -13.04 -15.53 24.09
N LYS A 350 -13.20 -15.58 22.76
CA LYS A 350 -13.65 -16.76 22.02
C LYS A 350 -12.51 -17.56 21.41
N PHE A 351 -11.44 -16.90 20.95
CA PHE A 351 -10.39 -17.53 20.14
C PHE A 351 -9.06 -17.71 20.88
N GLY A 352 -8.97 -17.31 22.15
CA GLY A 352 -7.75 -17.36 22.91
C GLY A 352 -6.73 -16.31 22.46
N GLN A 353 -5.46 -16.64 22.42
CA GLN A 353 -4.41 -15.72 21.99
C GLN A 353 -4.45 -15.49 20.48
N ILE A 354 -4.55 -14.23 20.07
CA ILE A 354 -4.55 -13.79 18.67
C ILE A 354 -3.55 -12.65 18.47
N TRP A 355 -3.18 -12.34 17.24
CA TRP A 355 -2.48 -11.10 16.91
C TRP A 355 -3.42 -9.91 17.14
N ALA A 356 -2.91 -8.87 17.79
CA ALA A 356 -3.57 -7.58 17.83
C ALA A 356 -3.39 -6.83 16.50
N TYR A 357 -4.20 -5.83 16.25
CA TYR A 357 -4.02 -4.93 15.11
C TYR A 357 -3.01 -3.82 15.44
N GLU A 358 -3.19 -3.18 16.60
CA GLU A 358 -2.24 -2.21 17.14
C GLU A 358 -2.02 -2.46 18.63
N VAL A 359 -0.85 -2.11 19.13
CA VAL A 359 -0.51 -2.17 20.56
C VAL A 359 0.26 -0.92 21.00
N ASP A 360 0.28 -0.63 22.29
CA ASP A 360 1.02 0.49 22.88
C ASP A 360 2.27 0.08 23.65
N GLY A 361 2.51 -1.22 23.83
CA GLY A 361 3.62 -1.76 24.63
C GLY A 361 3.38 -1.74 26.15
N TYR A 362 2.33 -1.05 26.65
CA TYR A 362 1.91 -1.05 28.05
C TYR A 362 0.90 -2.14 28.38
N GLY A 363 0.48 -2.91 27.39
CA GLY A 363 -0.49 -4.00 27.52
C GLY A 363 -1.87 -3.69 26.95
N ASN A 364 -2.08 -2.50 26.36
CA ASN A 364 -3.30 -2.21 25.63
C ASN A 364 -3.18 -2.67 24.17
N ALA A 365 -4.31 -3.14 23.61
CA ALA A 365 -4.40 -3.67 22.27
C ALA A 365 -5.70 -3.24 21.60
N LEU A 366 -5.61 -2.91 20.32
CA LEU A 366 -6.75 -2.69 19.43
C LEU A 366 -7.01 -3.97 18.64
N MET A 367 -8.22 -4.50 18.80
CA MET A 367 -8.70 -5.67 18.05
C MET A 367 -9.60 -5.21 16.92
N MET A 368 -9.05 -5.02 15.77
CA MET A 368 -9.74 -4.76 14.51
C MET A 368 -8.91 -5.31 13.35
N ASP A 369 -9.36 -5.12 12.16
CA ASP A 369 -8.61 -5.23 10.92
C ASP A 369 -9.27 -4.31 9.88
N ASP A 370 -8.57 -3.98 8.82
CA ASP A 370 -9.14 -3.28 7.68
C ASP A 370 -8.83 -4.03 6.38
N ALA A 371 -9.42 -3.59 5.26
CA ALA A 371 -9.28 -4.28 3.98
C ALA A 371 -7.94 -3.98 3.28
N ASN A 372 -7.08 -3.14 3.85
CA ASN A 372 -5.81 -2.76 3.24
C ASN A 372 -4.71 -3.77 3.57
N ALA A 373 -3.70 -3.86 2.72
CA ALA A 373 -2.52 -4.69 2.94
C ALA A 373 -1.29 -3.80 3.20
N PRO A 374 -0.60 -3.99 4.36
CA PRO A 374 -0.75 -5.06 5.34
C PRO A 374 -1.92 -4.89 6.31
N GLY A 375 -2.74 -5.92 6.42
CA GLY A 375 -3.74 -6.14 7.46
C GLY A 375 -3.57 -7.57 7.98
N LEU A 376 -4.21 -7.96 9.08
CA LEU A 376 -4.07 -9.31 9.64
C LEU A 376 -4.56 -10.39 8.65
N VAL A 377 -5.62 -10.10 7.89
CA VAL A 377 -6.17 -11.01 6.88
C VAL A 377 -5.22 -11.16 5.68
N SER A 378 -4.42 -10.16 5.36
CA SER A 378 -3.51 -10.16 4.22
C SER A 378 -2.15 -10.81 4.48
N MET A 379 -1.84 -11.25 5.71
CA MET A 379 -0.53 -11.79 6.07
C MET A 379 -0.12 -13.03 5.26
N ALA A 380 -1.07 -13.84 4.82
CA ALA A 380 -0.78 -15.00 3.96
C ALA A 380 -0.34 -14.60 2.54
N TYR A 381 -0.61 -13.37 2.11
CA TYR A 381 -0.21 -12.83 0.81
C TYR A 381 1.18 -12.16 0.86
N LEU A 382 1.56 -11.57 1.97
CA LEU A 382 2.81 -10.82 2.15
C LEU A 382 3.97 -11.72 2.61
#